data_ec2d143a5c050ded2ba141e4d03e9ed6
#
_entry.id   ec2d143a5c050ded2ba141e4d03e9ed6
#
_cell.length_a   1.000
_cell.length_b   1.000
_cell.length_c   1.000
_cell.angle_alpha   90.00
_cell.angle_beta   90.00
_cell.angle_gamma   90.00
#
_symmetry.space_group_name_H-M   'P 1'
#
loop_
_entity.id
_entity.type
_entity.pdbx_description
1 polymer ?
#
loop_
_entity_poly.entity_id
_entity_poly.type
_entity_poly.pdbx_seq_one_letter_code
_entity_poly.pdbx_strand_id
1 'polypeptide(L)'
;YLINEEDLKIVWDDLSAGDKSNALAQMWRNKAISDTYEPGSTFKLVTASASLEEGITDTDRAGEFCCTGSINIAGTRIKCWRYYRPHGAESLRQALMNSCNPVFIGLRTKIRSGNIL
;
A
#
# COMPACT_ATOMS: atom_id res chain seq x y z
N TYR A 1 10.90 -5.95 23.39
CA TYR A 1 10.81 -7.02 24.40
C TYR A 1 11.60 -8.19 23.88
N LEU A 2 12.79 -8.43 24.43
CA LEU A 2 13.57 -9.64 24.16
C LEU A 2 13.00 -10.72 25.09
N ILE A 3 12.33 -11.69 24.51
CA ILE A 3 11.91 -12.90 25.22
C ILE A 3 13.19 -13.71 25.47
N ASN A 4 13.48 -14.07 26.71
CA ASN A 4 14.67 -14.88 27.02
C ASN A 4 14.44 -16.35 26.66
N GLU A 5 15.53 -17.11 26.53
CA GLU A 5 15.46 -18.52 26.11
C GLU A 5 14.76 -19.41 27.16
N GLU A 6 14.80 -19.05 28.42
CA GLU A 6 14.15 -19.80 29.51
C GLU A 6 12.64 -19.64 29.45
N ASP A 7 12.13 -18.42 29.21
CA ASP A 7 10.68 -18.16 29.04
C ASP A 7 10.12 -18.90 27.83
N LEU A 8 10.89 -18.94 26.74
CA LEU A 8 10.51 -19.70 25.53
C LEU A 8 10.42 -21.19 25.80
N LYS A 9 11.35 -21.73 26.59
CA LYS A 9 11.39 -23.15 26.92
C LYS A 9 10.20 -23.56 27.80
N ILE A 10 9.86 -22.76 28.80
CA ILE A 10 8.70 -23.00 29.67
C ILE A 10 7.42 -23.05 28.84
N VAL A 11 7.18 -22.03 27.97
CA VAL A 11 6.02 -21.99 27.10
C VAL A 11 5.97 -23.18 26.16
N TRP A 12 7.12 -23.61 25.62
CA TRP A 12 7.19 -24.74 24.72
C TRP A 12 6.82 -26.07 25.40
N ASP A 13 7.34 -26.30 26.62
CA ASP A 13 7.10 -27.54 27.34
C ASP A 13 5.62 -27.71 27.74
N ASP A 14 4.92 -26.61 28.00
CA ASP A 14 3.49 -26.59 28.35
C ASP A 14 2.54 -26.80 27.16
N LEU A 15 3.04 -26.72 25.93
CA LEU A 15 2.24 -26.91 24.72
C LEU A 15 1.85 -28.37 24.52
N SER A 16 0.62 -28.60 24.06
CA SER A 16 0.19 -29.94 23.60
C SER A 16 1.00 -30.41 22.39
N ALA A 17 1.02 -31.71 22.13
CA ALA A 17 1.72 -32.27 20.97
C ALA A 17 1.19 -31.67 19.64
N GLY A 18 -0.11 -31.39 19.54
CA GLY A 18 -0.71 -30.73 18.38
C GLY A 18 -0.25 -29.29 18.23
N ASP A 19 -0.18 -28.53 19.30
CA ASP A 19 0.29 -27.14 19.27
C ASP A 19 1.78 -27.05 18.96
N LYS A 20 2.58 -27.97 19.45
CA LYS A 20 4.01 -28.09 19.09
C LYS A 20 4.18 -28.33 17.60
N SER A 21 3.41 -29.25 17.03
CA SER A 21 3.43 -29.52 15.58
C SER A 21 3.03 -28.31 14.76
N ASN A 22 1.99 -27.60 15.18
CA ASN A 22 1.53 -26.37 14.53
C ASN A 22 2.58 -25.25 14.62
N ALA A 23 3.21 -25.07 15.79
CA ALA A 23 4.24 -24.08 15.99
C ALA A 23 5.47 -24.34 15.09
N LEU A 24 5.90 -25.61 14.98
CA LEU A 24 6.97 -26.02 14.08
C LEU A 24 6.60 -25.75 12.61
N ALA A 25 5.39 -26.10 12.19
CA ALA A 25 4.91 -25.83 10.82
C ALA A 25 4.90 -24.32 10.52
N GLN A 26 4.55 -23.48 11.49
CA GLN A 26 4.57 -22.03 11.37
C GLN A 26 5.97 -21.45 11.20
N MET A 27 7.00 -22.06 11.79
CA MET A 27 8.41 -21.62 11.63
C MET A 27 8.89 -21.72 10.17
N TRP A 28 8.40 -22.71 9.44
CA TRP A 28 8.75 -22.93 8.03
C TRP A 28 7.90 -22.11 7.06
N ARG A 29 6.88 -21.44 7.57
CA ARG A 29 6.00 -20.63 6.76
C ARG A 29 6.69 -19.33 6.36
N ASN A 30 6.90 -19.13 5.07
CA ASN A 30 7.39 -17.87 4.55
C ASN A 30 6.23 -16.85 4.52
N LYS A 31 6.18 -15.98 5.50
CA LYS A 31 5.12 -14.96 5.65
C LYS A 31 5.03 -14.04 4.42
N ALA A 32 6.14 -13.78 3.75
CA ALA A 32 6.17 -12.92 2.57
C ALA A 32 5.43 -13.52 1.36
N ILE A 33 5.26 -14.85 1.35
CA ILE A 33 4.59 -15.58 0.26
C ILE A 33 3.21 -16.08 0.69
N SER A 34 3.09 -16.52 1.94
CA SER A 34 1.93 -17.26 2.42
C SER A 34 0.88 -16.39 3.10
N ASP A 35 1.25 -15.20 3.58
CA ASP A 35 0.35 -14.31 4.30
C ASP A 35 -0.17 -13.21 3.39
N THR A 36 -1.48 -13.01 3.41
CA THR A 36 -2.12 -11.87 2.77
C THR A 36 -2.20 -10.71 3.77
N TYR A 37 -2.04 -9.50 3.27
CA TYR A 37 -2.18 -8.29 4.06
C TYR A 37 -2.77 -7.17 3.21
N GLU A 38 -3.32 -6.16 3.86
CA GLU A 38 -3.83 -4.97 3.20
C GLU A 38 -2.67 -3.98 3.00
N PRO A 39 -2.16 -3.79 1.77
CA PRO A 39 -0.92 -3.04 1.53
C PRO A 39 -1.06 -1.54 1.80
N GLY A 40 -2.28 -1.01 1.80
CA GLY A 40 -2.52 0.42 2.02
C GLY A 40 -1.71 1.29 1.06
N SER A 41 -1.06 2.31 1.59
CA SER A 41 -0.30 3.30 0.80
C SER A 41 0.96 2.74 0.13
N THR A 42 1.47 1.59 0.54
CA THR A 42 2.62 0.96 -0.15
C THR A 42 2.25 0.53 -1.57
N PHE A 43 0.98 0.21 -1.82
CA PHE A 43 0.49 -0.12 -3.17
C PHE A 43 0.60 1.04 -4.17
N LYS A 44 0.75 2.27 -3.70
CA LYS A 44 0.97 3.44 -4.56
C LYS A 44 2.27 3.33 -5.37
N LEU A 45 3.28 2.64 -4.85
CA LEU A 45 4.51 2.35 -5.58
C LEU A 45 4.24 1.51 -6.82
N VAL A 46 3.39 0.48 -6.70
CA VAL A 46 2.99 -0.36 -7.84
C VAL A 46 2.24 0.48 -8.88
N THR A 47 1.28 1.31 -8.43
CA THR A 47 0.52 2.19 -9.32
C THR A 47 1.42 3.21 -10.03
N ALA A 48 2.37 3.81 -9.31
CA ALA A 48 3.33 4.74 -9.89
C ALA A 48 4.22 4.06 -10.93
N SER A 49 4.78 2.90 -10.61
CA SER A 49 5.65 2.15 -11.53
C SER A 49 4.91 1.75 -12.80
N ALA A 50 3.70 1.20 -12.67
CA ALA A 50 2.88 0.84 -13.82
C ALA A 50 2.56 2.07 -14.70
N SER A 51 2.26 3.22 -14.10
CA SER A 51 1.97 4.45 -14.85
C SER A 51 3.16 4.99 -15.63
N LEU A 52 4.35 4.85 -15.06
CA LEU A 52 5.61 5.24 -15.72
C LEU A 52 5.97 4.28 -16.85
N GLU A 53 5.79 2.98 -16.63
CA GLU A 53 6.05 1.94 -17.62
C GLU A 53 5.13 2.07 -18.84
N GLU A 54 3.86 2.38 -18.63
CA GLU A 54 2.87 2.64 -19.66
C GLU A 54 2.99 4.04 -20.31
N GLY A 55 3.93 4.86 -19.87
CA GLY A 55 4.16 6.22 -20.40
C GLY A 55 2.99 7.20 -20.15
N ILE A 56 2.10 6.90 -19.19
CA ILE A 56 0.92 7.71 -18.88
C ILE A 56 1.30 9.00 -18.18
N THR A 57 2.38 8.99 -17.43
CA THR A 57 2.89 10.11 -16.64
C THR A 57 4.40 10.16 -16.63
N ASP A 58 4.93 11.27 -16.11
CA ASP A 58 6.37 11.48 -15.87
C ASP A 58 6.58 11.78 -14.39
N THR A 59 7.77 11.45 -13.86
CA THR A 59 8.09 11.66 -12.44
C THR A 59 8.02 13.11 -12.00
N ASP A 60 8.49 14.02 -12.86
CA ASP A 60 8.75 15.42 -12.49
C ASP A 60 7.94 16.44 -13.27
N ARG A 61 6.97 16.00 -14.08
CA ARG A 61 6.09 16.91 -14.81
C ARG A 61 5.29 17.76 -13.82
N ALA A 62 5.65 19.02 -13.72
CA ALA A 62 5.07 19.95 -12.77
C ALA A 62 3.56 20.16 -13.02
N GLY A 63 2.76 20.09 -11.97
CA GLY A 63 1.33 20.39 -12.04
C GLY A 63 0.49 19.41 -12.86
N GLU A 64 1.01 18.22 -13.15
CA GLU A 64 0.28 17.20 -13.92
C GLU A 64 -0.99 16.74 -13.20
N PHE A 65 -0.94 16.70 -11.89
CA PHE A 65 -2.06 16.32 -11.02
C PHE A 65 -2.51 17.50 -10.17
N CYS A 66 -3.79 17.48 -9.76
CA CYS A 66 -4.32 18.49 -8.85
C CYS A 66 -5.13 17.81 -7.74
N CYS A 67 -4.69 18.00 -6.50
CA CYS A 67 -5.41 17.55 -5.34
C CYS A 67 -6.33 18.66 -4.83
N THR A 68 -7.63 18.51 -4.99
CA THR A 68 -8.67 19.41 -4.47
C THR A 68 -9.20 19.00 -3.09
N GLY A 69 -8.54 18.05 -2.44
CA GLY A 69 -8.92 17.56 -1.11
C GLY A 69 -9.82 16.33 -1.12
N SER A 70 -10.46 15.98 -2.23
CA SER A 70 -11.24 14.75 -2.37
C SER A 70 -11.45 14.40 -3.84
N ILE A 71 -11.82 13.15 -4.09
CA ILE A 71 -12.24 12.66 -5.41
C ILE A 71 -13.52 11.83 -5.26
N ASN A 72 -14.42 11.90 -6.22
CA ASN A 72 -15.62 11.07 -6.28
C ASN A 72 -15.40 9.91 -7.25
N ILE A 73 -15.58 8.68 -6.78
CA ILE A 73 -15.47 7.47 -7.61
C ILE A 73 -16.71 6.61 -7.34
N ALA A 74 -17.44 6.30 -8.39
CA ALA A 74 -18.66 5.47 -8.35
C ALA A 74 -19.64 5.90 -7.24
N GLY A 75 -19.85 7.20 -7.08
CA GLY A 75 -20.76 7.75 -6.07
C GLY A 75 -20.16 7.86 -4.65
N THR A 76 -18.95 7.37 -4.43
CA THR A 76 -18.28 7.44 -3.12
C THR A 76 -17.25 8.57 -3.12
N ARG A 77 -17.34 9.45 -2.12
CA ARG A 77 -16.38 10.53 -1.92
C ARG A 77 -15.22 10.05 -1.06
N ILE A 78 -14.03 10.00 -1.66
CA ILE A 78 -12.78 9.63 -0.98
C ILE A 78 -11.99 10.90 -0.69
N LYS A 79 -11.71 11.15 0.59
CA LYS A 79 -10.97 12.33 1.03
C LYS A 79 -9.47 12.10 1.01
N CYS A 80 -8.73 13.16 0.67
CA CYS A 80 -7.31 13.23 0.99
C CYS A 80 -7.15 13.35 2.52
N TRP A 81 -6.09 12.80 3.08
CA TRP A 81 -5.81 12.99 4.51
C TRP A 81 -5.66 14.48 4.87
N ARG A 82 -5.23 15.29 3.90
CA ARG A 82 -5.08 16.74 4.01
C ARG A 82 -6.25 17.51 3.36
N TYR A 83 -7.48 16.99 3.46
CA TYR A 83 -8.65 17.56 2.77
C TYR A 83 -8.97 19.01 3.18
N TYR A 84 -8.62 19.41 4.39
CA TYR A 84 -8.82 20.77 4.93
C TYR A 84 -7.84 21.81 4.35
N ARG A 85 -6.70 21.36 3.83
CA ARG A 85 -5.69 22.18 3.14
C ARG A 85 -5.09 21.37 1.99
N PRO A 86 -5.78 21.26 0.85
CA PRO A 86 -5.38 20.42 -0.27
C PRO A 86 -3.96 20.70 -0.74
N HIS A 87 -3.32 19.68 -1.29
CA HIS A 87 -1.95 19.80 -1.81
C HIS A 87 -1.87 20.72 -3.03
N GLY A 88 -2.98 20.86 -3.80
CA GLY A 88 -3.00 21.63 -5.04
C GLY A 88 -2.33 20.89 -6.20
N ALA A 89 -1.62 21.64 -7.03
CA ALA A 89 -0.89 21.09 -8.17
C ALA A 89 0.36 20.32 -7.73
N GLU A 90 0.49 19.08 -8.20
CA GLU A 90 1.57 18.15 -7.84
C GLU A 90 2.11 17.44 -9.07
N SER A 91 3.41 17.11 -9.07
CA SER A 91 3.99 16.08 -9.94
C SER A 91 3.73 14.69 -9.34
N LEU A 92 4.01 13.61 -10.09
CA LEU A 92 3.92 12.25 -9.56
C LEU A 92 4.81 12.06 -8.32
N ARG A 93 6.04 12.59 -8.36
CA ARG A 93 6.99 12.56 -7.24
C ARG A 93 6.39 13.23 -5.99
N GLN A 94 5.84 14.42 -6.14
CA GLN A 94 5.21 15.16 -5.03
C GLN A 94 3.98 14.42 -4.48
N ALA A 95 3.14 13.90 -5.35
CA ALA A 95 1.96 13.11 -4.95
C ALA A 95 2.34 11.84 -4.17
N LEU A 96 3.46 11.19 -4.54
CA LEU A 96 3.98 10.03 -3.82
C LEU A 96 4.54 10.43 -2.45
N MET A 97 5.36 11.49 -2.38
CA MET A 97 5.88 12.03 -1.12
C MET A 97 4.77 12.43 -0.15
N ASN A 98 3.70 13.04 -0.67
CA ASN A 98 2.54 13.46 0.09
C ASN A 98 1.54 12.33 0.35
N SER A 99 1.77 11.15 -0.21
CA SER A 99 0.83 10.03 -0.15
C SER A 99 -0.61 10.43 -0.52
N CYS A 100 -0.76 11.24 -1.58
CA CYS A 100 -2.02 11.85 -1.97
C CYS A 100 -3.00 10.84 -2.58
N ASN A 101 -4.04 10.44 -1.84
CA ASN A 101 -5.02 9.46 -2.30
C ASN A 101 -5.76 9.90 -3.57
N PRO A 102 -6.32 11.14 -3.67
CA PRO A 102 -7.02 11.56 -4.88
C PRO A 102 -6.19 11.45 -6.16
N VAL A 103 -4.92 11.79 -6.11
CA VAL A 103 -4.02 11.68 -7.27
C VAL A 103 -3.84 10.22 -7.69
N PHE A 104 -3.54 9.32 -6.76
CA PHE A 104 -3.32 7.91 -7.09
C PHE A 104 -4.59 7.18 -7.54
N ILE A 105 -5.76 7.56 -7.03
CA ILE A 105 -7.03 7.04 -7.49
C ILE A 105 -7.30 7.54 -8.93
N GLY A 106 -7.07 8.81 -9.20
CA GLY A 106 -7.20 9.39 -10.54
C GLY A 106 -6.22 8.76 -11.53
N LEU A 107 -4.99 8.53 -11.10
CA LEU A 107 -3.95 7.87 -11.91
C LEU A 107 -4.35 6.44 -12.29
N ARG A 108 -4.85 5.66 -11.33
CA ARG A 108 -5.37 4.31 -11.59
C ARG A 108 -6.51 4.31 -12.62
N THR A 109 -7.39 5.29 -12.57
CA THR A 109 -8.47 5.39 -13.58
C THR A 109 -7.94 5.69 -14.97
N LYS A 110 -6.88 6.48 -15.08
CA LYS A 110 -6.20 6.74 -16.37
C LYS A 110 -5.54 5.47 -16.93
N ILE A 111 -4.85 4.68 -16.09
CA ILE A 111 -4.26 3.39 -16.49
C ILE A 111 -5.34 2.47 -17.05
N ARG A 112 -6.50 2.41 -16.42
CA ARG A 112 -7.63 1.59 -16.86
C ARG A 112 -8.31 2.11 -18.13
N SER A 113 -8.33 3.42 -18.32
CA SER A 113 -8.98 4.08 -19.48
C SER A 113 -8.05 4.27 -20.67
N GLY A 114 -6.75 4.30 -20.42
CA GLY A 114 -5.71 4.37 -21.43
C GLY A 114 -5.45 3.01 -21.99
N ASN A 115 -6.31 2.58 -22.91
CA ASN A 115 -6.11 1.52 -23.89
C ASN A 115 -5.13 0.41 -23.51
N ILE A 116 -5.67 -0.64 -22.98
CA ILE A 116 -5.24 -1.95 -23.41
C ILE A 116 -5.83 -2.11 -24.84
N LEU A 117 -5.03 -1.77 -25.83
CA LEU A 117 -5.22 -2.29 -27.18
C LEU A 117 -4.90 -3.79 -27.16
#